data_0f538af57b7c3bde3bb07a4df13b488e
#
_entry.id   0f538af57b7c3bde3bb07a4df13b488e
#
_cell.length_a   1.000
_cell.length_b   1.000
_cell.length_c   1.000
_cell.angle_alpha   90.00
_cell.angle_beta   90.00
_cell.angle_gamma   90.00
#
_symmetry.space_group_name_H-M   'P 1'
#
loop_
_entity.id
_entity.type
_entity.pdbx_description
1 polymer ?
#
loop_
_entity_poly.entity_id
_entity_poly.type
_entity_poly.pdbx_seq_one_letter_code
_entity_poly.pdbx_strand_id
1 'polypeptide(L)'
;MLLDWASLFGKRQDASYIYDADFFNDDDLSQQAYIKRIALETCINFIARNFSQAEFKHVKNYKRLNDMVDYKLNVRPNRNQNATEFWRYFLHKLIFENEALVIQTDTNDLVVADSFIDNESALYPDTFTSVTVRGYTFQRSFSADDVIYCRYSNKRLERFTDALFADYGKIFGRMIDI
;
A
#
# COMPACT_ATOMS: atom_id res chain seq x y z
N MET A 1 -49.33 -18.53 -13.93
CA MET A 1 -48.56 -17.61 -14.79
C MET A 1 -47.31 -17.24 -13.98
N LEU A 2 -46.25 -18.05 -14.07
CA LEU A 2 -45.00 -17.85 -13.36
C LEU A 2 -44.11 -16.94 -14.23
N LEU A 3 -43.82 -15.76 -13.72
CA LEU A 3 -42.90 -14.82 -14.37
C LEU A 3 -41.48 -15.39 -14.29
N ASP A 4 -40.92 -15.68 -15.46
CA ASP A 4 -39.53 -16.15 -15.60
C ASP A 4 -38.58 -15.00 -15.34
N TRP A 5 -37.99 -15.00 -14.13
CA TRP A 5 -37.02 -14.00 -13.68
C TRP A 5 -35.69 -14.06 -14.44
N ALA A 6 -35.45 -15.14 -15.19
CA ALA A 6 -34.19 -15.31 -15.92
C ALA A 6 -34.13 -14.43 -17.20
N SER A 7 -35.27 -13.96 -17.71
CA SER A 7 -35.31 -13.11 -18.90
C SER A 7 -35.07 -11.63 -18.62
N LEU A 8 -35.14 -11.19 -17.37
CA LEU A 8 -34.95 -9.79 -16.95
C LEU A 8 -33.50 -9.41 -16.71
N PHE A 9 -32.64 -10.39 -16.46
CA PHE A 9 -31.17 -10.17 -16.39
C PHE A 9 -30.60 -10.68 -17.70
N GLY A 10 -30.45 -9.75 -18.65
CA GLY A 10 -29.79 -10.03 -19.93
C GLY A 10 -28.50 -10.81 -19.67
N LYS A 11 -28.23 -11.78 -20.54
CA LYS A 11 -27.03 -12.63 -20.51
C LYS A 11 -25.84 -11.85 -19.96
N ARG A 12 -25.29 -12.31 -18.84
CA ARG A 12 -23.94 -11.92 -18.43
C ARG A 12 -23.05 -12.12 -19.66
N GLN A 13 -22.68 -11.03 -20.29
CA GLN A 13 -21.56 -11.06 -21.20
C GLN A 13 -20.37 -11.47 -20.32
N ASP A 14 -19.85 -12.65 -20.63
CA ASP A 14 -18.67 -13.17 -19.96
C ASP A 14 -17.59 -12.09 -19.98
N ALA A 15 -17.07 -11.76 -18.81
CA ALA A 15 -15.96 -10.85 -18.63
C ALA A 15 -14.64 -11.37 -19.29
N SER A 16 -14.71 -12.49 -20.01
CA SER A 16 -13.64 -13.07 -20.83
C SER A 16 -13.25 -12.19 -22.02
N TYR A 17 -14.16 -11.30 -22.49
CA TYR A 17 -13.84 -10.40 -23.61
C TYR A 17 -12.83 -9.29 -23.30
N ILE A 18 -12.45 -9.10 -22.03
CA ILE A 18 -11.43 -8.12 -21.67
C ILE A 18 -10.00 -8.72 -21.79
N TYR A 19 -9.90 -10.03 -22.00
CA TYR A 19 -8.61 -10.75 -22.05
C TYR A 19 -8.29 -11.42 -23.39
N ASP A 20 -8.93 -10.98 -24.49
CA ASP A 20 -8.49 -11.44 -25.81
C ASP A 20 -7.10 -10.85 -26.10
N ALA A 21 -6.09 -11.66 -25.76
CA ALA A 21 -4.68 -11.33 -25.90
C ALA A 21 -4.20 -11.19 -27.37
N ASP A 22 -5.07 -11.47 -28.33
CA ASP A 22 -4.73 -11.48 -29.76
C ASP A 22 -4.99 -10.13 -30.48
N PHE A 23 -5.47 -9.11 -29.77
CA PHE A 23 -5.79 -7.83 -30.39
C PHE A 23 -4.63 -6.81 -30.39
N PHE A 24 -3.51 -7.14 -29.79
CA PHE A 24 -2.45 -6.15 -29.51
C PHE A 24 -1.13 -6.53 -30.15
N ASN A 25 -0.70 -5.74 -31.13
CA ASN A 25 0.61 -5.76 -31.78
C ASN A 25 1.70 -5.28 -30.79
N ASP A 26 2.96 -5.47 -31.11
CA ASP A 26 4.17 -5.29 -30.25
C ASP A 26 4.34 -3.87 -29.61
N ASP A 27 3.68 -2.83 -30.16
CA ASP A 27 3.58 -1.47 -29.55
C ASP A 27 2.69 -1.43 -28.29
N ASP A 28 2.01 -2.52 -27.99
CA ASP A 28 0.94 -2.62 -27.03
C ASP A 28 1.38 -3.00 -25.61
N LEU A 29 2.56 -3.63 -25.46
CA LEU A 29 3.01 -4.08 -24.13
C LEU A 29 3.18 -2.90 -23.16
N SER A 30 3.67 -1.78 -23.70
CA SER A 30 3.85 -0.53 -22.96
C SER A 30 2.51 0.09 -22.54
N GLN A 31 1.53 0.10 -23.45
CA GLN A 31 0.19 0.60 -23.18
C GLN A 31 -0.55 -0.28 -22.17
N GLN A 32 -0.44 -1.60 -22.28
CA GLN A 32 -1.04 -2.54 -21.33
C GLN A 32 -0.44 -2.38 -19.93
N ALA A 33 0.89 -2.30 -19.81
CA ALA A 33 1.56 -2.08 -18.53
C ALA A 33 1.15 -0.74 -17.92
N TYR A 34 1.03 0.30 -18.73
CA TYR A 34 0.59 1.62 -18.31
C TYR A 34 -0.87 1.62 -17.81
N ILE A 35 -1.79 0.99 -18.52
CA ILE A 35 -3.20 0.88 -18.14
C ILE A 35 -3.34 0.07 -16.84
N LYS A 36 -2.64 -1.06 -16.72
CA LYS A 36 -2.62 -1.87 -15.48
C LYS A 36 -2.15 -1.04 -14.28
N ARG A 37 -1.08 -0.26 -14.47
CA ARG A 37 -0.54 0.62 -13.42
C ARG A 37 -1.53 1.68 -13.01
N ILE A 38 -2.14 2.41 -13.96
CA ILE A 38 -3.16 3.43 -13.66
C ILE A 38 -4.34 2.82 -12.92
N ALA A 39 -4.83 1.67 -13.35
CA ALA A 39 -5.94 0.98 -12.69
C ALA A 39 -5.58 0.63 -11.25
N LEU A 40 -4.39 0.05 -11.02
CA LEU A 40 -3.90 -0.28 -9.69
C LEU A 40 -3.76 0.96 -8.81
N GLU A 41 -3.07 1.99 -9.29
CA GLU A 41 -2.89 3.25 -8.55
C GLU A 41 -4.23 3.93 -8.23
N THR A 42 -5.19 3.88 -9.16
CA THR A 42 -6.53 4.44 -8.92
C THR A 42 -7.25 3.70 -7.79
N CYS A 43 -7.22 2.37 -7.80
CA CYS A 43 -7.80 1.56 -6.73
C CYS A 43 -7.12 1.82 -5.38
N ILE A 44 -5.79 1.84 -5.35
CA ILE A 44 -5.01 2.09 -4.12
C ILE A 44 -5.32 3.49 -3.59
N ASN A 45 -5.31 4.50 -4.44
CA ASN A 45 -5.61 5.89 -4.06
C ASN A 45 -7.05 6.05 -3.54
N PHE A 46 -8.01 5.33 -4.12
CA PHE A 46 -9.39 5.32 -3.63
C PHE A 46 -9.48 4.76 -2.20
N ILE A 47 -8.86 3.60 -1.96
CA ILE A 47 -8.83 2.96 -0.64
C ILE A 47 -8.09 3.87 0.37
N ALA A 48 -6.91 4.36 0.00
CA ALA A 48 -6.08 5.19 0.86
C ALA A 48 -6.79 6.51 1.25
N ARG A 49 -7.51 7.12 0.31
CA ARG A 49 -8.30 8.33 0.57
C ARG A 49 -9.43 8.07 1.56
N ASN A 50 -10.16 6.98 1.42
CA ASN A 50 -11.24 6.63 2.34
C ASN A 50 -10.69 6.31 3.75
N PHE A 51 -9.61 5.55 3.83
CA PHE A 51 -8.97 5.22 5.10
C PHE A 51 -8.42 6.47 5.81
N SER A 52 -7.85 7.40 5.07
CA SER A 52 -7.28 8.63 5.66
C SER A 52 -8.30 9.54 6.34
N GLN A 53 -9.59 9.25 6.18
CA GLN A 53 -10.70 9.93 6.87
C GLN A 53 -11.13 9.19 8.13
N ALA A 54 -10.53 8.04 8.43
CA ALA A 54 -10.84 7.29 9.64
C ALA A 54 -10.34 8.05 10.88
N GLU A 55 -11.14 7.99 11.96
CA GLU A 55 -10.78 8.57 13.25
C GLU A 55 -10.17 7.48 14.15
N PHE A 56 -8.96 7.69 14.62
CA PHE A 56 -8.30 6.85 15.60
C PHE A 56 -8.71 7.27 17.00
N LYS A 57 -9.00 6.30 17.87
CA LYS A 57 -9.41 6.56 19.26
C LYS A 57 -8.41 5.93 20.20
N HIS A 58 -7.70 6.76 20.96
CA HIS A 58 -6.90 6.29 22.08
C HIS A 58 -7.81 6.03 23.28
N VAL A 59 -7.89 4.78 23.73
CA VAL A 59 -8.80 4.36 24.80
C VAL A 59 -8.00 3.73 25.92
N LYS A 60 -8.23 4.20 27.17
CA LYS A 60 -7.71 3.61 28.40
C LYS A 60 -8.86 3.42 29.39
N ASN A 61 -9.01 2.21 29.91
CA ASN A 61 -10.10 1.87 30.84
C ASN A 61 -11.48 2.24 30.30
N TYR A 62 -11.74 1.90 29.02
CA TYR A 62 -12.99 2.20 28.30
C TYR A 62 -13.32 3.70 28.14
N LYS A 63 -12.39 4.59 28.46
CA LYS A 63 -12.55 6.04 28.24
C LYS A 63 -11.60 6.52 27.16
N ARG A 64 -12.13 7.34 26.23
CA ARG A 64 -11.30 8.01 25.22
C ARG A 64 -10.41 9.03 25.92
N LEU A 65 -9.13 9.01 25.56
CA LEU A 65 -8.15 10.00 25.95
C LEU A 65 -7.93 10.96 24.78
N ASN A 66 -8.12 12.25 25.03
CA ASN A 66 -7.78 13.31 24.09
C ASN A 66 -6.38 13.80 24.46
N ASP A 67 -5.38 12.99 24.23
CA ASP A 67 -3.99 13.27 24.59
C ASP A 67 -3.11 13.53 23.35
N MET A 68 -1.82 13.62 23.56
CA MET A 68 -0.85 13.86 22.49
C MET A 68 -0.86 12.73 21.44
N VAL A 69 -1.17 11.49 21.84
CA VAL A 69 -1.27 10.35 20.92
C VAL A 69 -2.48 10.52 20.01
N ASP A 70 -3.64 10.87 20.59
CA ASP A 70 -4.86 11.16 19.81
C ASP A 70 -4.63 12.29 18.81
N TYR A 71 -3.96 13.37 19.24
CA TYR A 71 -3.61 14.51 18.36
C TYR A 71 -2.69 14.09 17.22
N LYS A 72 -1.64 13.31 17.49
CA LYS A 72 -0.70 12.84 16.46
C LYS A 72 -1.37 11.93 15.45
N LEU A 73 -2.21 11.02 15.89
CA LEU A 73 -2.87 10.08 14.99
C LEU A 73 -3.93 10.74 14.10
N ASN A 74 -4.63 11.76 14.62
CA ASN A 74 -5.79 12.33 13.93
C ASN A 74 -5.54 13.71 13.30
N VAL A 75 -4.53 14.46 13.75
CA VAL A 75 -4.32 15.84 13.32
C VAL A 75 -2.96 16.02 12.66
N ARG A 76 -1.87 15.76 13.41
CA ARG A 76 -0.52 16.07 12.94
C ARG A 76 0.51 15.06 13.41
N PRO A 77 0.73 13.98 12.65
CA PRO A 77 1.73 12.95 12.97
C PRO A 77 3.15 13.47 13.06
N ASN A 78 3.50 14.42 12.18
CA ASN A 78 4.83 15.05 12.13
C ASN A 78 4.74 16.49 11.64
N ARG A 79 5.88 17.19 11.66
CA ARG A 79 5.96 18.61 11.30
C ARG A 79 5.66 18.90 9.83
N ASN A 80 5.83 17.91 8.96
CA ASN A 80 5.79 18.06 7.51
C ASN A 80 4.49 17.54 6.87
N GLN A 81 3.65 16.80 7.64
CA GLN A 81 2.46 16.16 7.12
C GLN A 81 1.30 16.30 8.11
N ASN A 82 0.10 16.49 7.58
CA ASN A 82 -1.14 16.30 8.34
C ASN A 82 -1.52 14.81 8.38
N ALA A 83 -2.50 14.44 9.23
CA ALA A 83 -2.91 13.05 9.42
C ALA A 83 -3.44 12.43 8.12
N THR A 84 -4.22 13.17 7.33
CA THR A 84 -4.77 12.68 6.07
C THR A 84 -3.67 12.31 5.06
N GLU A 85 -2.67 13.16 4.90
CA GLU A 85 -1.53 12.88 4.01
C GLU A 85 -0.70 11.70 4.51
N PHE A 86 -0.44 11.65 5.82
CA PHE A 86 0.32 10.59 6.45
C PHE A 86 -0.34 9.22 6.28
N TRP A 87 -1.61 9.10 6.64
CA TRP A 87 -2.32 7.82 6.54
C TRP A 87 -2.58 7.39 5.11
N ARG A 88 -2.77 8.34 4.19
CA ARG A 88 -2.84 8.04 2.77
C ARG A 88 -1.52 7.46 2.25
N TYR A 89 -0.39 8.06 2.62
CA TYR A 89 0.92 7.55 2.24
C TYR A 89 1.21 6.17 2.86
N PHE A 90 0.93 6.01 4.16
CA PHE A 90 1.06 4.73 4.86
C PHE A 90 0.27 3.62 4.17
N LEU A 91 -1.00 3.87 3.87
CA LEU A 91 -1.85 2.84 3.26
C LEU A 91 -1.48 2.55 1.80
N HIS A 92 -1.08 3.58 1.06
CA HIS A 92 -0.55 3.39 -0.29
C HIS A 92 0.65 2.44 -0.27
N LYS A 93 1.60 2.70 0.64
CA LYS A 93 2.78 1.85 0.82
C LYS A 93 2.40 0.43 1.24
N LEU A 94 1.55 0.29 2.25
CA LEU A 94 1.09 -1.00 2.75
C LEU A 94 0.44 -1.87 1.67
N ILE A 95 -0.37 -1.29 0.80
CA ILE A 95 -1.04 -2.04 -0.27
C ILE A 95 -0.09 -2.33 -1.43
N PHE A 96 0.77 -1.37 -1.78
CA PHE A 96 1.67 -1.50 -2.93
C PHE A 96 2.87 -2.42 -2.64
N GLU A 97 3.47 -2.27 -1.46
CA GLU A 97 4.65 -3.04 -1.04
C GLU A 97 4.30 -4.25 -0.15
N ASN A 98 3.02 -4.44 0.19
CA ASN A 98 2.51 -5.44 1.14
C ASN A 98 2.99 -5.29 2.58
N GLU A 99 3.76 -4.25 2.87
CA GLU A 99 4.22 -3.93 4.21
C GLU A 99 4.44 -2.43 4.39
N ALA A 100 4.30 -1.96 5.62
CA ALA A 100 4.59 -0.58 5.97
C ALA A 100 5.05 -0.50 7.43
N LEU A 101 6.08 0.29 7.66
CA LEU A 101 6.67 0.55 8.97
C LEU A 101 6.52 2.03 9.31
N VAL A 102 5.98 2.31 10.49
CA VAL A 102 5.97 3.66 11.08
C VAL A 102 6.88 3.65 12.30
N ILE A 103 7.83 4.55 12.33
CA ILE A 103 8.72 4.75 13.47
C ILE A 103 8.43 6.08 14.16
N GLN A 104 8.78 6.16 15.43
CA GLN A 104 8.81 7.40 16.17
C GLN A 104 10.24 7.95 16.21
N THR A 105 10.40 9.21 15.80
CA THR A 105 11.68 9.92 15.85
C THR A 105 12.00 10.40 17.28
N ASP A 106 13.22 10.85 17.52
CA ASP A 106 13.64 11.42 18.81
C ASP A 106 12.87 12.71 19.15
N THR A 107 12.29 13.37 18.15
CA THR A 107 11.39 14.53 18.32
C THR A 107 9.94 14.12 18.56
N ASN A 108 9.69 12.84 18.78
CA ASN A 108 8.37 12.25 18.90
C ASN A 108 7.47 12.39 17.65
N ASP A 109 8.02 12.66 16.49
CA ASP A 109 7.27 12.69 15.23
C ASP A 109 7.08 11.26 14.70
N LEU A 110 5.90 10.96 14.19
CA LEU A 110 5.62 9.70 13.49
C LEU A 110 5.99 9.84 12.03
N VAL A 111 6.79 8.92 11.50
CA VAL A 111 7.20 8.91 10.11
C VAL A 111 7.08 7.52 9.52
N VAL A 112 6.63 7.44 8.27
CA VAL A 112 6.58 6.18 7.52
C VAL A 112 7.95 5.95 6.91
N ALA A 113 8.51 4.76 7.11
CA ALA A 113 9.79 4.37 6.52
C ALA A 113 9.64 4.13 5.01
N ASP A 114 10.62 4.61 4.23
CA ASP A 114 10.69 4.34 2.80
C ASP A 114 11.21 2.93 2.52
N SER A 115 12.20 2.49 3.30
CA SER A 115 12.75 1.14 3.28
C SER A 115 13.28 0.73 4.65
N PHE A 116 13.35 -0.55 4.91
CA PHE A 116 13.88 -1.12 6.14
C PHE A 116 14.27 -2.59 5.91
N ILE A 117 15.02 -3.15 6.86
CA ILE A 117 15.33 -4.57 6.91
C ILE A 117 14.65 -5.13 8.14
N ASP A 118 13.73 -6.11 7.93
CA ASP A 118 13.07 -6.85 8.99
C ASP A 118 13.97 -8.02 9.41
N ASN A 119 14.36 -8.03 10.69
CA ASN A 119 15.15 -9.12 11.29
C ASN A 119 14.22 -9.92 12.21
N GLU A 120 13.57 -10.93 11.64
CA GLU A 120 12.68 -11.83 12.37
C GLU A 120 13.46 -12.64 13.41
N SER A 121 12.92 -12.76 14.61
CA SER A 121 13.49 -13.55 15.71
C SER A 121 12.46 -14.51 16.27
N ALA A 122 12.87 -15.76 16.52
CA ALA A 122 11.99 -16.75 17.11
C ALA A 122 11.78 -16.57 18.63
N LEU A 123 12.69 -15.87 19.32
CA LEU A 123 12.72 -15.80 20.79
C LEU A 123 12.58 -14.38 21.35
N TYR A 124 12.84 -13.38 20.54
CA TYR A 124 12.83 -11.96 20.92
C TYR A 124 11.93 -11.19 19.98
N PRO A 125 11.47 -9.98 20.35
CA PRO A 125 10.77 -9.10 19.42
C PRO A 125 11.60 -8.88 18.15
N ASP A 126 10.92 -8.85 17.01
CA ASP A 126 11.57 -8.53 15.74
C ASP A 126 12.22 -7.15 15.81
N THR A 127 13.28 -6.96 15.05
CA THR A 127 13.99 -5.69 15.00
C THR A 127 14.12 -5.20 13.57
N PHE A 128 13.95 -3.90 13.39
CA PHE A 128 14.05 -3.22 12.10
C PHE A 128 15.35 -2.43 12.05
N THR A 129 16.17 -2.71 11.04
CA THR A 129 17.45 -2.05 10.80
C THR A 129 17.48 -1.38 9.43
N SER A 130 18.48 -0.52 9.19
CA SER A 130 18.62 0.24 7.95
C SER A 130 17.35 1.01 7.56
N VAL A 131 16.61 1.48 8.56
CA VAL A 131 15.37 2.23 8.34
C VAL A 131 15.71 3.55 7.66
N THR A 132 15.16 3.77 6.47
CA THR A 132 15.39 4.99 5.69
C THR A 132 14.09 5.79 5.56
N VAL A 133 14.18 7.10 5.76
CA VAL A 133 13.08 8.05 5.62
C VAL A 133 13.58 9.25 4.81
N ARG A 134 13.00 9.50 3.65
CA ARG A 134 13.37 10.63 2.76
C ARG A 134 14.88 10.74 2.49
N GLY A 135 15.51 9.59 2.26
CA GLY A 135 16.94 9.51 1.97
C GLY A 135 17.86 9.55 3.21
N TYR A 136 17.31 9.70 4.41
CA TYR A 136 18.06 9.60 5.66
C TYR A 136 17.93 8.19 6.24
N THR A 137 19.05 7.51 6.45
CA THR A 137 19.11 6.17 7.06
C THR A 137 19.49 6.27 8.54
N PHE A 138 18.62 5.73 9.39
CA PHE A 138 18.86 5.68 10.83
C PHE A 138 19.94 4.64 11.15
N GLN A 139 20.90 5.02 12.01
CA GLN A 139 21.99 4.14 12.44
C GLN A 139 21.57 3.17 13.55
N ARG A 140 20.43 3.43 14.20
CA ARG A 140 19.89 2.59 15.26
C ARG A 140 18.93 1.55 14.71
N SER A 141 18.77 0.46 15.46
CA SER A 141 17.68 -0.50 15.28
C SER A 141 16.43 -0.07 16.04
N PHE A 142 15.27 -0.48 15.55
CA PHE A 142 13.98 -0.26 16.19
C PHE A 142 13.39 -1.62 16.56
N SER A 143 12.87 -1.73 17.79
CA SER A 143 12.15 -2.93 18.22
C SER A 143 10.71 -2.92 17.69
N ALA A 144 10.14 -4.09 17.44
CA ALA A 144 8.73 -4.23 17.09
C ALA A 144 7.78 -3.63 18.14
N ASP A 145 8.23 -3.57 19.42
CA ASP A 145 7.46 -2.97 20.52
C ASP A 145 7.36 -1.44 20.42
N ASP A 146 8.27 -0.79 19.69
CA ASP A 146 8.40 0.67 19.62
C ASP A 146 7.92 1.25 18.27
N VAL A 147 7.40 0.41 17.39
CA VAL A 147 7.01 0.81 16.03
C VAL A 147 5.58 0.37 15.72
N ILE A 148 5.00 0.91 14.65
CA ILE A 148 3.78 0.37 14.06
C ILE A 148 4.18 -0.34 12.78
N TYR A 149 4.26 -1.67 12.84
CA TYR A 149 4.53 -2.50 11.68
C TYR A 149 3.28 -3.22 11.24
N CYS A 150 2.96 -3.09 9.97
CA CYS A 150 1.84 -3.77 9.35
C CYS A 150 2.34 -4.54 8.12
N ARG A 151 2.01 -5.83 8.06
CA ARG A 151 2.24 -6.68 6.89
C ARG A 151 0.89 -7.16 6.37
N TYR A 152 0.67 -6.96 5.08
CA TYR A 152 -0.56 -7.38 4.42
C TYR A 152 -0.25 -8.43 3.36
N SER A 153 -0.49 -9.69 3.67
CA SER A 153 -0.25 -10.78 2.73
C SER A 153 -1.41 -10.92 1.74
N ASN A 154 -1.29 -10.30 0.57
CA ASN A 154 -2.21 -10.50 -0.53
C ASN A 154 -1.50 -11.11 -1.75
N LYS A 155 -1.41 -12.44 -1.76
CA LYS A 155 -0.74 -13.20 -2.83
C LYS A 155 -1.28 -12.93 -4.25
N ARG A 156 -2.50 -12.43 -4.39
CA ARG A 156 -3.07 -12.08 -5.70
C ARG A 156 -2.55 -10.73 -6.17
N LEU A 157 -2.52 -9.75 -5.28
CA LEU A 157 -1.99 -8.43 -5.57
C LEU A 157 -0.49 -8.49 -5.81
N GLU A 158 0.25 -9.25 -4.99
CA GLU A 158 1.68 -9.52 -5.16
C GLU A 158 1.98 -10.07 -6.56
N ARG A 159 1.29 -11.11 -7.01
CA ARG A 159 1.46 -11.64 -8.37
C ARG A 159 1.13 -10.62 -9.47
N PHE A 160 0.16 -9.75 -9.22
CA PHE A 160 -0.20 -8.70 -10.17
C PHE A 160 0.88 -7.63 -10.26
N THR A 161 1.43 -7.20 -9.13
CA THR A 161 2.54 -6.24 -9.08
C THR A 161 3.81 -6.83 -9.68
N ASP A 162 4.14 -8.09 -9.37
CA ASP A 162 5.29 -8.80 -9.96
C ASP A 162 5.17 -8.93 -11.48
N ALA A 163 3.98 -9.28 -11.98
CA ALA A 163 3.73 -9.34 -13.42
C ALA A 163 3.87 -7.96 -14.08
N LEU A 164 3.42 -6.90 -13.41
CA LEU A 164 3.57 -5.53 -13.88
C LEU A 164 5.04 -5.12 -13.97
N PHE A 165 5.85 -5.43 -12.95
CA PHE A 165 7.29 -5.16 -12.97
C PHE A 165 8.03 -5.99 -14.02
N ALA A 166 7.63 -7.26 -14.22
CA ALA A 166 8.18 -8.10 -15.27
C ALA A 166 7.89 -7.53 -16.67
N ASP A 167 6.70 -6.98 -16.89
CA ASP A 167 6.34 -6.33 -18.16
C ASP A 167 7.18 -5.06 -18.38
N TYR A 168 7.41 -4.24 -17.35
CA TYR A 168 8.34 -3.11 -17.45
C TYR A 168 9.77 -3.55 -17.73
N GLY A 169 10.25 -4.62 -17.08
CA GLY A 169 11.59 -5.18 -17.34
C GLY A 169 11.78 -5.59 -18.80
N LYS A 170 10.78 -6.19 -19.44
CA LYS A 170 10.80 -6.53 -20.88
C LYS A 170 10.83 -5.29 -21.76
N ILE A 171 10.06 -4.25 -21.43
CA ILE A 171 10.04 -2.99 -22.18
C ILE A 171 11.43 -2.34 -22.12
N PHE A 172 12.02 -2.21 -20.93
CA PHE A 172 13.35 -1.62 -20.77
C PHE A 172 14.45 -2.44 -21.43
N GLY A 173 14.39 -3.79 -21.34
CA GLY A 173 15.35 -4.67 -22.02
C GLY A 173 15.37 -4.43 -23.54
N ARG A 174 14.21 -4.31 -24.17
CA ARG A 174 14.11 -4.02 -25.62
C ARG A 174 14.62 -2.63 -26.00
N MET A 175 14.53 -1.63 -25.10
CA MET A 175 15.05 -0.28 -25.35
C MET A 175 16.58 -0.21 -25.30
N ILE A 176 17.25 -1.17 -24.66
CA ILE A 176 18.71 -1.22 -24.54
C ILE A 176 19.31 -1.99 -25.74
N ASP A 177 18.56 -2.88 -26.36
CA ASP A 177 19.01 -3.71 -27.51
C ASP A 177 18.89 -2.96 -28.86
N ILE A 178 18.55 -1.66 -28.87
CA ILE A 178 18.55 -0.77 -30.03
C ILE A 178 19.81 0.12 -29.99
#